data_366bb466db1e097874569dcfe93d1d3e
#
_entry.id   366bb466db1e097874569dcfe93d1d3e
#
_cell.length_a   1.000
_cell.length_b   1.000
_cell.length_c   1.000
_cell.angle_alpha   90.00
_cell.angle_beta   90.00
_cell.angle_gamma   90.00
#
_symmetry.space_group_name_H-M   'P 1'
#
loop_
_entity.id
_entity.type
_entity.pdbx_description
1 polymer ?
#
loop_
_entity_poly.entity_id
_entity_poly.type
_entity_poly.pdbx_seq_one_letter_code
_entity_poly.pdbx_strand_id
1 'polypeptide(L)'
;MSSEDLKKNTRVIIIQILYAKNFNSESEIEFPKHRFKKFIKDVVLGSLERKELIEETISLHLNKDIDIKRTEKLVIILLHAAIFELLYKPQISVNIIINEYLNAAEAFVDNKQKKFLNALLDKISKKIRNSNE
;
A
#
# COMPACT_ATOMS: atom_id res chain seq x y z
N MET A 1 14.28 -9.58 -8.22
CA MET A 1 14.84 -8.56 -7.31
C MET A 1 15.74 -9.24 -6.29
N SER A 2 16.95 -8.74 -6.11
CA SER A 2 17.88 -9.32 -5.14
C SER A 2 17.45 -8.96 -3.71
N SER A 3 17.99 -9.68 -2.71
CA SER A 3 17.68 -9.39 -1.31
C SER A 3 18.17 -7.99 -0.89
N GLU A 4 19.25 -7.51 -1.48
CA GLU A 4 19.73 -6.15 -1.24
C GLU A 4 18.78 -5.11 -1.83
N ASP A 5 18.28 -5.36 -3.04
CA ASP A 5 17.30 -4.47 -3.67
C ASP A 5 16.02 -4.41 -2.85
N LEU A 6 15.57 -5.56 -2.32
CA LEU A 6 14.39 -5.59 -1.45
C LEU A 6 14.60 -4.77 -0.19
N LYS A 7 15.77 -4.88 0.44
CA LYS A 7 16.08 -4.13 1.66
C LYS A 7 16.07 -2.62 1.44
N LYS A 8 16.35 -2.17 0.23
CA LYS A 8 16.42 -0.75 -0.12
C LYS A 8 15.14 -0.24 -0.78
N ASN A 9 14.23 -1.13 -1.13
CA ASN A 9 13.01 -0.75 -1.82
C ASN A 9 12.08 0.03 -0.88
N THR A 10 11.73 1.23 -1.29
CA THR A 10 10.94 2.16 -0.48
C THR A 10 9.61 1.56 -0.05
N ARG A 11 8.86 0.97 -0.99
CA ARG A 11 7.53 0.43 -0.68
C ARG A 11 7.61 -0.86 0.13
N VAL A 12 8.63 -1.69 -0.10
CA VAL A 12 8.86 -2.87 0.75
C VAL A 12 9.06 -2.43 2.21
N ILE A 13 9.85 -1.40 2.45
CA ILE A 13 10.08 -0.87 3.79
C ILE A 13 8.78 -0.37 4.41
N ILE A 14 7.98 0.37 3.65
CA ILE A 14 6.67 0.87 4.10
C ILE A 14 5.79 -0.29 4.56
N ILE A 15 5.69 -1.34 3.75
CA ILE A 15 4.84 -2.49 4.06
C ILE A 15 5.36 -3.26 5.27
N GLN A 16 6.68 -3.44 5.40
CA GLN A 16 7.27 -4.08 6.57
C GLN A 16 6.90 -3.35 7.85
N ILE A 17 7.00 -2.02 7.85
CA ILE A 17 6.69 -1.21 9.03
C ILE A 17 5.20 -1.30 9.36
N LEU A 18 4.34 -1.16 8.35
CA LEU A 18 2.89 -1.24 8.56
C LEU A 18 2.46 -2.62 9.05
N TYR A 19 3.06 -3.67 8.52
CA TYR A 19 2.77 -5.03 8.94
C TYR A 19 3.17 -5.26 10.39
N ALA A 20 4.38 -4.83 10.77
CA ALA A 20 4.85 -4.93 12.16
C ALA A 20 3.93 -4.16 13.11
N LYS A 21 3.52 -2.95 12.73
CA LYS A 21 2.61 -2.12 13.52
C LYS A 21 1.24 -2.77 13.70
N ASN A 22 0.81 -3.54 12.72
CA ASN A 22 -0.46 -4.27 12.80
C ASN A 22 -0.48 -5.30 13.92
N PHE A 23 0.68 -5.90 14.24
CA PHE A 23 0.79 -6.89 15.32
C PHE A 23 1.10 -6.28 16.68
N ASN A 24 1.70 -5.09 16.70
CA ASN A 24 2.06 -4.43 17.96
C ASN A 24 1.76 -2.93 17.85
N SER A 25 0.49 -2.61 18.03
CA SER A 25 0.00 -1.23 17.91
C SER A 25 0.60 -0.29 18.96
N GLU A 26 1.06 -0.84 20.08
CA GLU A 26 1.63 -0.04 21.18
C GLU A 26 3.10 0.32 20.97
N SER A 27 3.81 -0.42 20.09
CA SER A 27 5.23 -0.17 19.88
C SER A 27 5.47 1.12 19.11
N GLU A 28 6.59 1.76 19.40
CA GLU A 28 7.04 2.91 18.62
C GLU A 28 7.59 2.44 17.29
N ILE A 29 7.40 3.25 16.26
CA ILE A 29 7.92 2.95 14.93
C ILE A 29 9.33 3.50 14.81
N GLU A 30 10.27 2.63 14.45
CA GLU A 30 11.62 3.04 14.12
C GLU A 30 11.76 3.09 12.60
N PHE A 31 12.16 4.25 12.10
CA PHE A 31 12.37 4.42 10.67
C PHE A 31 13.84 4.21 10.33
N PRO A 32 14.15 3.36 9.35
CA PRO A 32 15.53 3.09 8.99
C PRO A 32 16.20 4.32 8.35
N LYS A 33 17.52 4.32 8.38
CA LYS A 33 18.26 5.27 7.57
C LYS A 33 18.01 4.93 6.12
N HIS A 34 17.50 5.89 5.36
CA HIS A 34 17.15 5.68 3.97
C HIS A 34 17.14 7.00 3.22
N ARG A 35 17.51 6.94 1.96
CA ARG A 35 17.50 8.10 1.07
C ARG A 35 16.13 8.78 1.04
N PHE A 36 15.06 7.99 1.09
CA PHE A 36 13.68 8.48 1.04
C PHE A 36 12.96 8.34 2.39
N LYS A 37 13.69 8.53 3.48
CA LYS A 37 13.14 8.39 4.83
C LYS A 37 11.90 9.26 5.04
N LYS A 38 11.93 10.50 4.56
CA LYS A 38 10.78 11.41 4.72
C LYS A 38 9.54 10.87 4.03
N PHE A 39 9.70 10.37 2.81
CA PHE A 39 8.59 9.77 2.07
C PHE A 39 8.04 8.54 2.79
N ILE A 40 8.93 7.68 3.29
CA ILE A 40 8.54 6.49 4.06
C ILE A 40 7.71 6.89 5.28
N LYS A 41 8.18 7.88 6.04
CA LYS A 41 7.45 8.38 7.20
C LYS A 41 6.09 8.94 6.81
N ASP A 42 6.03 9.74 5.77
CA ASP A 42 4.77 10.34 5.32
C ASP A 42 3.74 9.28 4.96
N VAL A 43 4.13 8.24 4.23
CA VAL A 43 3.20 7.19 3.81
C VAL A 43 2.80 6.32 4.99
N VAL A 44 3.74 5.91 5.83
CA VAL A 44 3.43 5.08 7.00
C VAL A 44 2.51 5.81 7.97
N LEU A 45 2.90 7.00 8.39
CA LEU A 45 2.12 7.76 9.38
C LEU A 45 0.79 8.22 8.79
N GLY A 46 0.79 8.64 7.53
CA GLY A 46 -0.43 9.04 6.84
C GLY A 46 -1.42 7.90 6.68
N SER A 47 -0.94 6.71 6.34
CA SER A 47 -1.80 5.53 6.20
C SER A 47 -2.44 5.15 7.53
N LEU A 48 -1.67 5.21 8.61
CA LEU A 48 -2.20 4.93 9.95
C LEU A 48 -3.19 5.99 10.41
N GLU A 49 -2.87 7.25 10.19
CA GLU A 49 -3.72 8.38 10.57
C GLU A 49 -5.06 8.37 9.83
N ARG A 50 -5.04 7.97 8.56
CA ARG A 50 -6.22 7.97 7.69
C ARG A 50 -6.81 6.59 7.46
N LYS A 51 -6.57 5.69 8.37
CA LYS A 51 -7.03 4.30 8.25
C LYS A 51 -8.53 4.21 7.99
N GLU A 52 -9.34 4.94 8.76
CA GLU A 52 -10.79 4.90 8.62
C GLU A 52 -11.25 5.39 7.24
N LEU A 53 -10.67 6.49 6.76
CA LEU A 53 -11.00 7.04 5.46
C LEU A 53 -10.62 6.08 4.33
N ILE A 54 -9.47 5.44 4.45
CA ILE A 54 -9.02 4.46 3.45
C ILE A 54 -9.97 3.25 3.45
N GLU A 55 -10.37 2.77 4.64
CA GLU A 55 -11.31 1.66 4.75
C GLU A 55 -12.68 2.02 4.17
N GLU A 56 -13.15 3.24 4.38
CA GLU A 56 -14.39 3.73 3.77
C GLU A 56 -14.27 3.76 2.24
N THR A 57 -13.12 4.18 1.72
CA THR A 57 -12.87 4.21 0.28
C THR A 57 -12.92 2.81 -0.32
N ILE A 58 -12.31 1.84 0.36
CA ILE A 58 -12.37 0.43 -0.05
C ILE A 58 -13.82 -0.06 -0.04
N SER A 59 -14.54 0.19 1.05
CA SER A 59 -15.92 -0.23 1.18
C SER A 59 -16.82 0.38 0.10
N LEU A 60 -16.62 1.65 -0.20
CA LEU A 60 -17.43 2.35 -1.18
C LEU A 60 -17.21 1.84 -2.60
N HIS A 61 -15.97 1.55 -2.97
CA HIS A 61 -15.62 1.26 -4.35
C HIS A 61 -15.32 -0.20 -4.64
N LEU A 62 -14.97 -0.99 -3.64
CA LEU A 62 -14.49 -2.37 -3.81
C LEU A 62 -15.28 -3.40 -2.99
N ASN A 63 -16.42 -3.01 -2.44
CA ASN A 63 -17.18 -3.91 -1.55
C ASN A 63 -17.63 -5.22 -2.21
N LYS A 64 -17.77 -5.24 -3.54
CA LYS A 64 -18.13 -6.45 -4.28
C LYS A 64 -16.92 -7.24 -4.75
N ASP A 65 -15.73 -6.66 -4.66
CA ASP A 65 -14.52 -7.23 -5.21
C ASP A 65 -13.64 -7.88 -4.15
N ILE A 66 -13.81 -7.49 -2.89
CA ILE A 66 -12.94 -7.94 -1.82
C ILE A 66 -13.76 -8.25 -0.57
N ASP A 67 -13.49 -9.42 0.03
CA ASP A 67 -13.95 -9.75 1.37
C ASP A 67 -12.75 -9.55 2.31
N ILE A 68 -12.74 -8.43 3.03
CA ILE A 68 -11.63 -8.05 3.90
C ILE A 68 -11.34 -9.13 4.95
N LYS A 69 -12.39 -9.78 5.48
CA LYS A 69 -12.23 -10.80 6.52
C LYS A 69 -11.52 -12.06 6.01
N ARG A 70 -11.65 -12.35 4.71
CA ARG A 70 -11.05 -13.53 4.07
C ARG A 70 -9.81 -13.23 3.26
N THR A 71 -9.46 -11.97 3.14
CA THR A 71 -8.31 -11.57 2.35
C THR A 71 -7.04 -11.60 3.20
N GLU A 72 -5.95 -12.06 2.61
CA GLU A 72 -4.65 -12.08 3.24
C GLU A 72 -4.28 -10.69 3.75
N LYS A 73 -3.82 -10.61 5.01
CA LYS A 73 -3.51 -9.33 5.65
C LYS A 73 -2.49 -8.49 4.86
N LEU A 74 -1.48 -9.14 4.28
CA LEU A 74 -0.49 -8.41 3.49
C LEU A 74 -1.07 -7.78 2.24
N VAL A 75 -2.06 -8.43 1.60
CA VAL A 75 -2.77 -7.82 0.46
C VAL A 75 -3.52 -6.57 0.92
N ILE A 76 -4.19 -6.65 2.08
CA ILE A 76 -4.92 -5.51 2.65
C ILE A 76 -3.96 -4.35 2.94
N ILE A 77 -2.81 -4.64 3.53
CA ILE A 77 -1.82 -3.60 3.88
C ILE A 77 -1.24 -2.95 2.62
N LEU A 78 -0.91 -3.76 1.62
CA LEU A 78 -0.45 -3.25 0.32
C LEU A 78 -1.51 -2.33 -0.31
N LEU A 79 -2.76 -2.77 -0.29
CA LEU A 79 -3.87 -1.99 -0.83
C LEU A 79 -4.04 -0.65 -0.08
N HIS A 80 -4.01 -0.69 1.24
CA HIS A 80 -4.13 0.52 2.07
C HIS A 80 -3.05 1.55 1.75
N ALA A 81 -1.79 1.13 1.71
CA ALA A 81 -0.68 2.03 1.45
C ALA A 81 -0.76 2.63 0.04
N ALA A 82 -1.12 1.81 -0.95
CA ALA A 82 -1.27 2.28 -2.32
C ALA A 82 -2.42 3.29 -2.43
N ILE A 83 -3.54 3.03 -1.77
CA ILE A 83 -4.68 3.97 -1.76
C ILE A 83 -4.28 5.29 -1.11
N PHE A 84 -3.51 5.23 -0.01
CA PHE A 84 -3.00 6.45 0.59
C PHE A 84 -2.23 7.30 -0.43
N GLU A 85 -1.31 6.69 -1.18
CA GLU A 85 -0.55 7.41 -2.19
C GLU A 85 -1.45 7.95 -3.31
N LEU A 86 -2.42 7.14 -3.75
CA LEU A 86 -3.37 7.57 -4.78
C LEU A 86 -4.16 8.81 -4.34
N LEU A 87 -4.55 8.88 -3.07
CA LEU A 87 -5.34 9.99 -2.53
C LEU A 87 -4.50 11.21 -2.18
N TYR A 88 -3.31 11.01 -1.61
CA TYR A 88 -2.56 12.08 -0.97
C TYR A 88 -1.22 12.41 -1.62
N LYS A 89 -0.84 11.71 -2.68
CA LYS A 89 0.37 11.99 -3.46
C LYS A 89 0.02 12.21 -4.93
N PRO A 90 -0.80 13.24 -5.24
CA PRO A 90 -1.30 13.45 -6.60
C PRO A 90 -0.19 13.72 -7.63
N GLN A 91 0.98 14.15 -7.18
CA GLN A 91 2.13 14.39 -8.05
C GLN A 91 2.76 13.08 -8.58
N ILE A 92 2.44 11.93 -7.96
CA ILE A 92 2.93 10.64 -8.43
C ILE A 92 1.86 10.01 -9.32
N SER A 93 2.22 9.59 -10.52
CA SER A 93 1.24 9.04 -11.45
C SER A 93 0.66 7.70 -10.97
N VAL A 94 -0.55 7.41 -11.41
CA VAL A 94 -1.23 6.14 -11.12
C VAL A 94 -0.37 4.95 -11.50
N ASN A 95 0.20 4.98 -12.71
CA ASN A 95 1.02 3.86 -13.19
C ASN A 95 2.24 3.63 -12.33
N ILE A 96 2.90 4.69 -11.87
CA ILE A 96 4.06 4.55 -10.98
C ILE A 96 3.62 3.92 -9.66
N ILE A 97 2.55 4.42 -9.05
CA ILE A 97 2.07 3.90 -7.77
C ILE A 97 1.75 2.41 -7.90
N ILE A 98 0.94 2.04 -8.89
CA ILE A 98 0.54 0.64 -9.07
C ILE A 98 1.76 -0.25 -9.30
N ASN A 99 2.65 0.14 -10.21
CA ASN A 99 3.84 -0.66 -10.52
C ASN A 99 4.74 -0.83 -9.29
N GLU A 100 4.93 0.23 -8.51
CA GLU A 100 5.78 0.16 -7.32
C GLU A 100 5.19 -0.78 -6.27
N TYR A 101 3.87 -0.76 -6.06
CA TYR A 101 3.25 -1.67 -5.10
C TYR A 101 3.18 -3.11 -5.61
N LEU A 102 3.03 -3.32 -6.91
CA LEU A 102 3.10 -4.68 -7.46
C LEU A 102 4.52 -5.25 -7.36
N ASN A 103 5.54 -4.43 -7.58
CA ASN A 103 6.93 -4.85 -7.39
C ASN A 103 7.20 -5.18 -5.92
N ALA A 104 6.73 -4.34 -5.00
CA ALA A 104 6.87 -4.60 -3.56
C ALA A 104 6.13 -5.87 -3.14
N ALA A 105 4.98 -6.14 -3.76
CA ALA A 105 4.17 -7.32 -3.44
C ALA A 105 4.93 -8.62 -3.65
N GLU A 106 5.90 -8.66 -4.58
CA GLU A 106 6.70 -9.85 -4.82
C GLU A 106 7.47 -10.31 -3.58
N ALA A 107 7.77 -9.39 -2.65
CA ALA A 107 8.45 -9.71 -1.40
C ALA A 107 7.53 -10.37 -0.36
N PHE A 108 6.21 -10.30 -0.54
CA PHE A 108 5.25 -10.63 0.53
C PHE A 108 4.20 -11.65 0.15
N VAL A 109 3.77 -11.69 -1.10
CA VAL A 109 2.61 -12.47 -1.52
C VAL A 109 2.93 -13.28 -2.77
N ASP A 110 2.09 -14.29 -3.05
CA ASP A 110 2.27 -15.12 -4.23
C ASP A 110 1.71 -14.44 -5.49
N ASN A 111 1.89 -15.10 -6.62
CA ASN A 111 1.51 -14.55 -7.92
C ASN A 111 -0.01 -14.36 -8.05
N LYS A 112 -0.78 -15.26 -7.49
CA LYS A 112 -2.25 -15.18 -7.50
C LYS A 112 -2.73 -13.96 -6.72
N GLN A 113 -2.17 -13.75 -5.54
CA GLN A 113 -2.48 -12.60 -4.70
C GLN A 113 -2.02 -11.29 -5.35
N LYS A 114 -0.88 -11.31 -6.02
CA LYS A 114 -0.39 -10.14 -6.76
C LYS A 114 -1.34 -9.76 -7.89
N LYS A 115 -1.84 -10.74 -8.64
CA LYS A 115 -2.83 -10.49 -9.70
C LYS A 115 -4.14 -9.93 -9.13
N PHE A 116 -4.58 -10.44 -7.99
CA PHE A 116 -5.75 -9.94 -7.30
C PHE A 116 -5.54 -8.47 -6.88
N LEU A 117 -4.39 -8.18 -6.27
CA LEU A 117 -4.04 -6.80 -5.89
C LEU A 117 -4.03 -5.87 -7.10
N ASN A 118 -3.46 -6.33 -8.22
CA ASN A 118 -3.44 -5.53 -9.44
C ASN A 118 -4.84 -5.16 -9.92
N ALA A 119 -5.76 -6.15 -9.92
CA ALA A 119 -7.14 -5.90 -10.31
C ALA A 119 -7.82 -4.88 -9.40
N LEU A 120 -7.60 -4.98 -8.10
CA LEU A 120 -8.15 -4.03 -7.12
C LEU A 120 -7.59 -2.62 -7.34
N LEU A 121 -6.27 -2.51 -7.51
CA LEU A 121 -5.62 -1.22 -7.72
C LEU A 121 -6.07 -0.57 -9.03
N ASP A 122 -6.19 -1.35 -10.09
CA ASP A 122 -6.67 -0.83 -11.37
C ASP A 122 -8.09 -0.26 -11.22
N LYS A 123 -8.96 -0.97 -10.56
CA LYS A 123 -10.34 -0.53 -10.36
C LYS A 123 -10.43 0.71 -9.47
N ILE A 124 -9.79 0.67 -8.30
CA ILE A 124 -9.90 1.77 -7.33
C ILE A 124 -9.24 3.05 -7.86
N SER A 125 -8.12 2.94 -8.57
CA SER A 125 -7.45 4.11 -9.10
C SER A 125 -8.30 4.90 -10.07
N LYS A 126 -9.09 4.20 -10.89
CA LYS A 126 -10.02 4.83 -11.82
C LYS A 126 -11.16 5.54 -11.11
N LYS A 127 -11.51 5.09 -9.91
CA LYS A 127 -12.59 5.70 -9.12
C LYS A 127 -12.14 6.93 -8.35
N ILE A 128 -10.94 6.90 -7.80
CA ILE A 128 -10.45 7.97 -6.93
C ILE A 128 -9.53 8.96 -7.62
N ARG A 129 -8.92 8.56 -8.72
CA ARG A 129 -8.25 9.46 -9.66
C ARG A 129 -8.96 9.33 -10.97
N ASN A 130 -9.93 10.17 -11.17
CA ASN A 130 -10.83 10.02 -12.30
C ASN A 130 -10.14 10.27 -13.64
N SER A 131 -10.93 10.24 -14.71
CA SER A 131 -10.49 10.38 -16.08
C SER A 131 -9.81 11.70 -16.43
N ASN A 132 -9.67 12.63 -15.49
CA ASN A 132 -9.01 13.91 -15.73
C ASN A 132 -7.49 13.84 -15.62
N GLU A 133 -6.97 12.70 -15.28
CA GLU A 133 -5.52 12.50 -15.25
C GLU A 133 -4.95 12.09 -16.56
#